data_3e0ff7aff7bc5c732ffe6bd4f227fd9c
#
_entry.id   3e0ff7aff7bc5c732ffe6bd4f227fd9c
#
_cell.length_a   1.000
_cell.length_b   1.000
_cell.length_c   1.000
_cell.angle_alpha   90.00
_cell.angle_beta   90.00
_cell.angle_gamma   90.00
#
_symmetry.space_group_name_H-M   'P 1'
#
loop_
_entity.id
_entity.type
_entity.pdbx_description
1 polymer ?
#
loop_
_entity_poly.entity_id
_entity_poly.type
_entity_poly.pdbx_seq_one_letter_code
_entity_poly.pdbx_strand_id
1 'polypeptide(L)'
;MTLTIRTIDMHTGGEPVRIVTEGYPDIPGKTILEKRRYARDNLDHLRKFLIYEPRGHYDMYGVIPIKPDVPSADMAVLFMHNEGYSTMCGHAVIALGRYAIEQGLVEAVEPETTVVIQCPCGPVNVHVTVTDGQPGMVRFESVPAFAFARDKTVETDIYGPVTVDIGYGGAFYAVVPANQFGLDVRTSRTRDLVDAASIVTAAVKVQVPLAHPDNDDLAFLYGTILTDGKDAFTNTPTANICVFADAQVDRSPTGSGVTARVALQHRRRLIAVEQVRTFESVTGALFTGQVATETTCGNFPAVTVEVSGMAYFTGESTFYLEDDDTIGMGFLMR
;
A
#
# COMPACT_ATOMS: atom_id res chain seq x y z
N MET A 1 31.92 -9.08 -10.08
CA MET A 1 31.21 -8.00 -10.81
C MET A 1 30.49 -7.15 -9.78
N THR A 2 30.76 -5.88 -9.71
CA THR A 2 30.08 -4.95 -8.80
C THR A 2 28.60 -4.90 -9.14
N LEU A 3 27.72 -5.20 -8.21
CA LEU A 3 26.27 -5.05 -8.38
C LEU A 3 25.96 -3.58 -8.62
N THR A 4 25.23 -3.28 -9.70
CA THR A 4 24.79 -1.92 -10.02
C THR A 4 23.32 -1.94 -10.32
N ILE A 5 22.51 -1.13 -9.60
CA ILE A 5 21.08 -0.99 -9.81
C ILE A 5 20.74 0.49 -9.93
N ARG A 6 19.92 0.85 -10.94
CA ARG A 6 19.40 2.21 -11.13
C ARG A 6 17.95 2.29 -10.69
N THR A 7 17.58 3.43 -10.14
CA THR A 7 16.24 3.72 -9.65
C THR A 7 15.80 5.13 -9.98
N ILE A 8 14.49 5.29 -10.10
CA ILE A 8 13.80 6.58 -10.02
C ILE A 8 13.01 6.60 -8.72
N ASP A 9 13.18 7.66 -7.94
CA ASP A 9 12.51 7.80 -6.67
C ASP A 9 11.38 8.84 -6.78
N MET A 10 10.21 8.50 -6.23
CA MET A 10 9.02 9.34 -6.16
C MET A 10 8.47 9.35 -4.73
N HIS A 11 7.48 10.20 -4.48
CA HIS A 11 6.65 10.10 -3.29
C HIS A 11 5.17 10.35 -3.61
N THR A 12 4.28 9.78 -2.80
CA THR A 12 2.85 10.06 -2.80
C THR A 12 2.42 10.38 -1.37
N GLY A 13 2.00 11.61 -1.13
CA GLY A 13 1.65 12.05 0.23
C GLY A 13 2.83 11.98 1.24
N GLY A 14 4.07 12.06 0.76
CA GLY A 14 5.28 11.93 1.57
C GLY A 14 5.79 10.49 1.72
N GLU A 15 5.00 9.48 1.35
CA GLU A 15 5.45 8.08 1.36
C GLU A 15 6.34 7.81 0.14
N PRO A 16 7.59 7.33 0.34
CA PRO A 16 8.55 7.12 -0.76
C PRO A 16 8.13 5.94 -1.65
N VAL A 17 8.50 6.04 -2.91
CA VAL A 17 8.42 4.94 -3.89
C VAL A 17 9.70 4.90 -4.70
N ARG A 18 10.57 3.93 -4.44
CA ARG A 18 11.77 3.64 -5.22
C ARG A 18 11.44 2.69 -6.35
N ILE A 19 11.50 3.15 -7.58
CA ILE A 19 11.19 2.37 -8.78
C ILE A 19 12.50 1.87 -9.38
N VAL A 20 12.68 0.56 -9.43
CA VAL A 20 13.84 -0.03 -10.10
C VAL A 20 13.69 0.13 -11.61
N THR A 21 14.71 0.65 -12.28
CA THR A 21 14.71 0.88 -13.73
C THR A 21 15.68 -0.01 -14.48
N GLU A 22 16.85 -0.32 -13.89
CA GLU A 22 17.88 -1.16 -14.51
C GLU A 22 18.66 -1.97 -13.47
N GLY A 23 19.28 -3.04 -13.92
CA GLY A 23 20.24 -3.83 -13.12
C GLY A 23 19.62 -4.89 -12.21
N TYR A 24 18.29 -4.99 -12.13
CA TYR A 24 17.64 -6.08 -11.41
C TYR A 24 17.55 -7.33 -12.30
N PRO A 25 17.83 -8.54 -11.77
CA PRO A 25 17.76 -9.77 -12.56
C PRO A 25 16.32 -10.11 -12.96
N ASP A 26 16.17 -10.86 -14.05
CA ASP A 26 14.89 -11.44 -14.44
C ASP A 26 14.34 -12.35 -13.33
N ILE A 27 13.05 -12.20 -13.02
CA ILE A 27 12.36 -12.97 -12.00
C ILE A 27 11.59 -14.11 -12.68
N PRO A 28 12.00 -15.39 -12.51
CA PRO A 28 11.29 -16.54 -13.05
C PRO A 28 9.89 -16.69 -12.44
N GLY A 29 8.96 -17.18 -13.27
CA GLY A 29 7.57 -17.47 -12.88
C GLY A 29 6.60 -17.21 -14.02
N LYS A 30 5.53 -18.00 -14.07
CA LYS A 30 4.46 -17.85 -15.07
C LYS A 30 3.44 -16.80 -14.66
N THR A 31 3.22 -16.66 -13.34
CA THR A 31 2.28 -15.71 -12.76
C THR A 31 2.99 -14.71 -11.85
N ILE A 32 2.38 -13.55 -11.64
CA ILE A 32 2.92 -12.53 -10.75
C ILE A 32 3.13 -13.06 -9.32
N LEU A 33 2.25 -13.94 -8.82
CA LEU A 33 2.40 -14.54 -7.50
C LEU A 33 3.56 -15.54 -7.44
N GLU A 34 3.82 -16.30 -8.51
CA GLU A 34 5.01 -17.15 -8.61
C GLU A 34 6.28 -16.30 -8.61
N LYS A 35 6.31 -15.20 -9.38
CA LYS A 35 7.43 -14.24 -9.40
C LYS A 35 7.64 -13.60 -8.02
N ARG A 36 6.56 -13.23 -7.31
CA ARG A 36 6.63 -12.70 -5.94
C ARG A 36 7.26 -13.71 -4.98
N ARG A 37 6.84 -14.99 -5.03
CA ARG A 37 7.45 -16.05 -4.21
C ARG A 37 8.92 -16.24 -4.56
N TYR A 38 9.27 -16.30 -5.85
CA TYR A 38 10.65 -16.42 -6.26
C TYR A 38 11.54 -15.28 -5.77
N ALA A 39 11.07 -14.03 -5.89
CA ALA A 39 11.78 -12.85 -5.40
C ALA A 39 12.02 -12.94 -3.88
N ARG A 40 10.98 -13.31 -3.11
CA ARG A 40 11.09 -13.53 -1.66
C ARG A 40 12.12 -14.61 -1.31
N ASP A 41 12.08 -15.74 -1.99
CA ASP A 41 12.85 -16.92 -1.60
C ASP A 41 14.30 -16.91 -2.13
N ASN A 42 14.57 -16.17 -3.23
CA ASN A 42 15.87 -16.19 -3.92
C ASN A 42 16.54 -14.83 -4.08
N LEU A 43 15.79 -13.72 -4.08
CA LEU A 43 16.31 -12.38 -4.39
C LEU A 43 16.10 -11.37 -3.25
N ASP A 44 15.72 -11.82 -2.04
CA ASP A 44 15.46 -10.94 -0.90
C ASP A 44 16.68 -10.08 -0.50
N HIS A 45 17.87 -10.55 -0.78
CA HIS A 45 19.10 -9.78 -0.60
C HIS A 45 19.10 -8.49 -1.44
N LEU A 46 18.53 -8.49 -2.65
CA LEU A 46 18.42 -7.29 -3.49
C LEU A 46 17.37 -6.31 -2.96
N ARG A 47 16.29 -6.82 -2.35
CA ARG A 47 15.35 -5.97 -1.63
C ARG A 47 16.05 -5.23 -0.49
N LYS A 48 16.80 -5.97 0.36
CA LYS A 48 17.58 -5.38 1.45
C LYS A 48 18.58 -4.35 0.94
N PHE A 49 19.30 -4.66 -0.12
CA PHE A 49 20.24 -3.74 -0.77
C PHE A 49 19.58 -2.40 -1.16
N LEU A 50 18.32 -2.41 -1.63
CA LEU A 50 17.62 -1.23 -2.12
C LEU A 50 16.82 -0.49 -1.04
N ILE A 51 16.26 -1.23 -0.07
CA ILE A 51 15.30 -0.70 0.91
C ILE A 51 15.98 -0.34 2.23
N TYR A 52 17.02 -1.09 2.62
CA TYR A 52 17.72 -0.90 3.89
C TYR A 52 18.79 0.19 3.80
N GLU A 53 19.25 0.66 4.96
CA GLU A 53 20.44 1.49 5.05
C GLU A 53 21.68 0.77 4.49
N PRO A 54 22.63 1.47 3.89
CA PRO A 54 22.74 2.93 3.76
C PRO A 54 22.02 3.54 2.55
N ARG A 55 21.32 2.76 1.71
CA ARG A 55 20.70 3.23 0.46
C ARG A 55 19.23 3.61 0.61
N GLY A 56 18.57 3.06 1.63
CA GLY A 56 17.21 3.38 2.03
C GLY A 56 17.17 3.76 3.52
N HIS A 57 16.07 3.48 4.14
CA HIS A 57 15.83 3.70 5.57
C HIS A 57 14.73 2.75 6.06
N TYR A 58 14.46 2.75 7.38
CA TYR A 58 13.49 1.83 7.99
C TYR A 58 12.11 1.83 7.33
N ASP A 59 11.63 2.99 6.91
CA ASP A 59 10.33 3.19 6.28
C ASP A 59 10.42 3.35 4.75
N MET A 60 11.50 2.86 4.11
CA MET A 60 11.62 2.91 2.66
C MET A 60 10.68 1.92 1.98
N TYR A 61 10.08 2.34 0.88
CA TYR A 61 9.22 1.53 0.05
C TYR A 61 9.69 1.53 -1.41
N GLY A 62 9.48 0.43 -2.13
CA GLY A 62 9.90 0.37 -3.51
C GLY A 62 9.09 -0.61 -4.35
N VAL A 63 9.32 -0.55 -5.65
CA VAL A 63 8.69 -1.42 -6.63
C VAL A 63 9.72 -1.97 -7.61
N ILE A 64 9.48 -3.20 -8.06
CA ILE A 64 10.24 -3.88 -9.10
C ILE A 64 9.30 -4.06 -10.28
N PRO A 65 9.43 -3.29 -11.37
CA PRO A 65 8.71 -3.56 -12.61
C PRO A 65 9.09 -4.93 -13.16
N ILE A 66 8.09 -5.67 -13.59
CA ILE A 66 8.23 -7.00 -14.17
C ILE A 66 7.36 -7.13 -15.42
N LYS A 67 7.63 -8.16 -16.23
CA LYS A 67 6.77 -8.43 -17.39
C LYS A 67 5.39 -8.90 -16.94
N PRO A 68 4.30 -8.26 -17.43
CA PRO A 68 2.93 -8.70 -17.16
C PRO A 68 2.66 -10.14 -17.62
N ASP A 69 1.81 -10.85 -16.90
CA ASP A 69 1.20 -12.12 -17.32
C ASP A 69 -0.30 -11.95 -17.68
N VAL A 70 -0.86 -10.77 -17.43
CA VAL A 70 -2.19 -10.36 -17.91
C VAL A 70 -2.02 -9.57 -19.21
N PRO A 71 -2.62 -10.03 -20.35
CA PRO A 71 -2.41 -9.38 -21.66
C PRO A 71 -2.91 -7.93 -21.75
N SER A 72 -3.88 -7.55 -20.91
CA SER A 72 -4.43 -6.19 -20.88
C SER A 72 -3.64 -5.22 -20.00
N ALA A 73 -2.61 -5.70 -19.29
CA ALA A 73 -1.82 -4.83 -18.42
C ALA A 73 -0.70 -4.13 -19.19
N ASP A 74 -0.61 -2.82 -19.00
CA ASP A 74 0.47 -1.99 -19.57
C ASP A 74 1.79 -2.22 -18.84
N MET A 75 1.72 -2.49 -17.52
CA MET A 75 2.87 -2.84 -16.70
C MET A 75 2.47 -3.77 -15.55
N ALA A 76 3.46 -4.47 -14.99
CA ALA A 76 3.29 -5.24 -13.77
C ALA A 76 4.39 -4.92 -12.77
N VAL A 77 4.10 -5.02 -11.47
CA VAL A 77 5.05 -4.67 -10.41
C VAL A 77 4.97 -5.61 -9.22
N LEU A 78 6.13 -5.84 -8.59
CA LEU A 78 6.21 -6.35 -7.22
C LEU A 78 6.51 -5.20 -6.28
N PHE A 79 5.81 -5.18 -5.15
CA PHE A 79 6.03 -4.18 -4.10
C PHE A 79 6.97 -4.72 -3.04
N MET A 80 7.92 -3.91 -2.59
CA MET A 80 8.90 -4.28 -1.56
C MET A 80 8.96 -3.23 -0.44
N HIS A 81 9.14 -3.70 0.77
CA HIS A 81 9.23 -2.90 2.00
C HIS A 81 10.25 -3.53 2.98
N ASN A 82 10.32 -3.04 4.22
CA ASN A 82 11.35 -3.47 5.17
C ASN A 82 11.27 -4.97 5.55
N GLU A 83 10.07 -5.58 5.60
CA GLU A 83 9.89 -6.99 5.98
C GLU A 83 9.88 -7.95 4.77
N GLY A 84 9.44 -7.48 3.59
CA GLY A 84 9.27 -8.36 2.43
C GLY A 84 8.52 -7.74 1.26
N TYR A 85 7.49 -8.45 0.78
CA TYR A 85 6.75 -8.12 -0.44
C TYR A 85 5.25 -8.09 -0.18
N SER A 86 4.59 -6.96 -0.45
CA SER A 86 3.13 -6.83 -0.33
C SER A 86 2.37 -7.29 -1.57
N THR A 87 1.06 -7.29 -1.48
CA THR A 87 0.16 -7.69 -2.58
C THR A 87 -0.47 -6.50 -3.30
N MET A 88 -0.62 -5.39 -2.59
CA MET A 88 -1.14 -4.12 -3.13
C MET A 88 -0.53 -2.94 -2.39
N CYS A 89 -0.34 -1.83 -3.11
CA CYS A 89 0.14 -0.59 -2.54
C CYS A 89 -0.46 0.60 -3.29
N GLY A 90 -1.42 1.30 -2.66
CA GLY A 90 -2.14 2.39 -3.32
C GLY A 90 -1.29 3.62 -3.61
N HIS A 91 -0.40 4.02 -2.69
CA HIS A 91 0.48 5.16 -2.92
C HIS A 91 1.47 4.90 -4.06
N ALA A 92 1.99 3.66 -4.16
CA ALA A 92 2.86 3.28 -5.27
C ALA A 92 2.10 3.20 -6.60
N VAL A 93 0.86 2.71 -6.61
CA VAL A 93 0.00 2.68 -7.82
C VAL A 93 -0.27 4.10 -8.32
N ILE A 94 -0.53 5.06 -7.42
CA ILE A 94 -0.68 6.48 -7.78
C ILE A 94 0.63 7.02 -8.40
N ALA A 95 1.78 6.73 -7.81
CA ALA A 95 3.08 7.13 -8.36
C ALA A 95 3.33 6.49 -9.75
N LEU A 96 3.04 5.20 -9.88
CA LEU A 96 3.25 4.44 -11.12
C LEU A 96 2.34 4.90 -12.26
N GLY A 97 1.12 5.35 -11.98
CA GLY A 97 0.24 5.94 -13.00
C GLY A 97 0.89 7.16 -13.65
N ARG A 98 1.41 8.10 -12.84
CA ARG A 98 2.17 9.24 -13.34
C ARG A 98 3.47 8.82 -14.04
N TYR A 99 4.23 7.93 -13.42
CA TYR A 99 5.47 7.38 -13.95
C TYR A 99 5.30 6.78 -15.35
N ALA A 100 4.25 5.98 -15.57
CA ALA A 100 4.02 5.30 -16.84
C ALA A 100 3.87 6.30 -18.02
N ILE A 101 3.21 7.42 -17.79
CA ILE A 101 3.06 8.47 -18.80
C ILE A 101 4.37 9.23 -19.01
N GLU A 102 5.02 9.69 -17.95
CA GLU A 102 6.24 10.50 -18.07
C GLU A 102 7.44 9.72 -18.60
N GLN A 103 7.46 8.39 -18.41
CA GLN A 103 8.48 7.51 -19.01
C GLN A 103 8.08 6.97 -20.39
N GLY A 104 6.94 7.40 -20.93
CA GLY A 104 6.48 6.99 -22.26
C GLY A 104 6.11 5.51 -22.38
N LEU A 105 5.77 4.84 -21.26
CA LEU A 105 5.26 3.47 -21.27
C LEU A 105 3.84 3.42 -21.79
N VAL A 106 3.08 4.49 -21.57
CA VAL A 106 1.73 4.69 -22.07
C VAL A 106 1.65 6.09 -22.69
N GLU A 107 1.06 6.22 -23.88
CA GLU A 107 0.87 7.51 -24.55
C GLU A 107 -0.14 8.36 -23.78
N ALA A 108 0.22 9.63 -23.55
CA ALA A 108 -0.66 10.59 -22.89
C ALA A 108 -1.87 10.95 -23.78
N VAL A 109 -3.07 10.77 -23.26
CA VAL A 109 -4.34 11.12 -23.92
C VAL A 109 -5.12 12.08 -23.02
N GLU A 110 -5.53 13.22 -23.55
CA GLU A 110 -6.37 14.18 -22.82
C GLU A 110 -7.88 13.83 -22.96
N PRO A 111 -8.68 14.12 -21.95
CA PRO A 111 -8.36 14.76 -20.68
C PRO A 111 -7.87 13.75 -19.63
N GLU A 112 -7.89 12.47 -19.93
CA GLU A 112 -7.55 11.39 -18.99
C GLU A 112 -6.94 10.21 -19.75
N THR A 113 -5.85 9.67 -19.19
CA THR A 113 -5.18 8.47 -19.69
C THR A 113 -5.40 7.32 -18.72
N THR A 114 -5.81 6.16 -19.22
CA THR A 114 -5.92 4.93 -18.43
C THR A 114 -4.64 4.11 -18.54
N VAL A 115 -4.12 3.67 -17.40
CA VAL A 115 -2.97 2.77 -17.27
C VAL A 115 -3.42 1.54 -16.48
N VAL A 116 -3.25 0.35 -17.04
CA VAL A 116 -3.57 -0.91 -16.35
C VAL A 116 -2.32 -1.47 -15.69
N ILE A 117 -2.29 -1.47 -14.37
CA ILE A 117 -1.16 -1.97 -13.58
C ILE A 117 -1.52 -3.33 -12.97
N GLN A 118 -0.79 -4.37 -13.36
CA GLN A 118 -0.94 -5.67 -12.73
C GLN A 118 -0.19 -5.69 -11.39
N CYS A 119 -0.94 -5.81 -10.30
CA CYS A 119 -0.46 -6.00 -8.94
C CYS A 119 -0.61 -7.48 -8.53
N PRO A 120 0.09 -7.96 -7.47
CA PRO A 120 -0.11 -9.33 -6.97
C PRO A 120 -1.55 -9.65 -6.54
N CYS A 121 -2.33 -8.65 -6.12
CA CYS A 121 -3.77 -8.81 -5.81
C CYS A 121 -4.68 -8.86 -7.04
N GLY A 122 -4.17 -8.54 -8.24
CA GLY A 122 -4.91 -8.45 -9.49
C GLY A 122 -4.62 -7.17 -10.27
N PRO A 123 -5.20 -7.03 -11.48
CA PRO A 123 -5.06 -5.81 -12.28
C PRO A 123 -5.82 -4.65 -11.62
N VAL A 124 -5.22 -3.46 -11.70
CA VAL A 124 -5.76 -2.20 -11.17
C VAL A 124 -5.81 -1.18 -12.30
N ASN A 125 -6.98 -0.63 -12.55
CA ASN A 125 -7.16 0.46 -13.51
C ASN A 125 -6.77 1.78 -12.84
N VAL A 126 -5.85 2.48 -13.45
CA VAL A 126 -5.33 3.77 -12.97
C VAL A 126 -5.66 4.82 -14.01
N HIS A 127 -6.29 5.89 -13.58
CA HIS A 127 -6.68 7.00 -14.43
C HIS A 127 -5.88 8.24 -14.04
N VAL A 128 -5.18 8.79 -15.00
CA VAL A 128 -4.32 9.96 -14.80
C VAL A 128 -4.91 11.12 -15.58
N THR A 129 -5.28 12.19 -14.88
CA THR A 129 -5.70 13.42 -15.60
C THR A 129 -4.52 13.97 -16.38
N VAL A 130 -4.79 14.37 -17.64
CA VAL A 130 -3.77 14.99 -18.49
C VAL A 130 -4.30 16.34 -18.98
N THR A 131 -3.49 17.38 -18.80
CA THR A 131 -3.79 18.74 -19.25
C THR A 131 -2.54 19.34 -19.86
N ASP A 132 -2.64 19.85 -21.07
CA ASP A 132 -1.49 20.37 -21.85
C ASP A 132 -0.33 19.36 -21.93
N GLY A 133 -0.67 18.08 -22.09
CA GLY A 133 0.28 16.97 -22.14
C GLY A 133 0.94 16.61 -20.79
N GLN A 134 0.53 17.25 -19.69
CA GLN A 134 1.13 17.02 -18.35
C GLN A 134 0.23 16.17 -17.47
N PRO A 135 0.76 15.11 -16.83
CA PRO A 135 0.00 14.29 -15.89
C PRO A 135 -0.27 15.04 -14.58
N GLY A 136 -1.50 14.96 -14.11
CA GLY A 136 -1.99 15.61 -12.90
C GLY A 136 -2.44 14.62 -11.82
N MET A 137 -3.70 14.77 -11.35
CA MET A 137 -4.31 13.89 -10.36
C MET A 137 -4.37 12.46 -10.89
N VAL A 138 -4.03 11.53 -10.02
CA VAL A 138 -4.13 10.10 -10.29
C VAL A 138 -5.19 9.49 -9.40
N ARG A 139 -6.09 8.70 -10.00
CA ARG A 139 -7.05 7.86 -9.28
C ARG A 139 -6.92 6.41 -9.74
N PHE A 140 -7.14 5.49 -8.84
CA PHE A 140 -7.22 4.07 -9.21
C PHE A 140 -8.52 3.45 -8.73
N GLU A 141 -9.03 2.49 -9.48
CA GLU A 141 -10.13 1.64 -9.07
C GLU A 141 -9.57 0.34 -8.47
N SER A 142 -9.96 0.06 -7.23
CA SER A 142 -9.44 -1.08 -6.48
C SER A 142 -9.98 -2.42 -6.99
N VAL A 143 -9.28 -3.51 -6.66
CA VAL A 143 -9.88 -4.85 -6.66
C VAL A 143 -11.09 -4.88 -5.71
N PRO A 144 -12.00 -5.90 -5.80
CA PRO A 144 -13.11 -6.04 -4.87
C PRO A 144 -12.65 -5.99 -3.41
N ALA A 145 -13.13 -5.01 -2.67
CA ALA A 145 -12.80 -4.74 -1.28
C ALA A 145 -13.98 -5.09 -0.38
N PHE A 146 -13.73 -5.66 0.79
CA PHE A 146 -14.78 -6.15 1.66
C PHE A 146 -14.46 -6.04 3.15
N ALA A 147 -15.52 -6.00 3.97
CA ALA A 147 -15.43 -6.14 5.41
C ALA A 147 -15.32 -7.64 5.75
N PHE A 148 -14.13 -8.07 6.20
CA PHE A 148 -13.89 -9.47 6.60
C PHE A 148 -14.48 -9.77 7.98
N ALA A 149 -14.21 -8.92 8.96
CA ALA A 149 -14.77 -9.00 10.30
C ALA A 149 -15.09 -7.61 10.84
N ARG A 150 -16.09 -7.51 11.69
CA ARG A 150 -16.48 -6.27 12.37
C ARG A 150 -16.66 -6.54 13.85
N ASP A 151 -16.30 -5.54 14.65
CA ASP A 151 -16.46 -5.57 16.12
C ASP A 151 -15.81 -6.83 16.74
N LYS A 152 -14.67 -7.27 16.19
CA LYS A 152 -13.91 -8.42 16.68
C LYS A 152 -13.07 -8.01 17.88
N THR A 153 -13.28 -8.66 19.02
CA THR A 153 -12.40 -8.47 20.18
C THR A 153 -11.16 -9.34 20.04
N VAL A 154 -10.00 -8.74 20.26
CA VAL A 154 -8.69 -9.41 20.40
C VAL A 154 -8.07 -9.04 21.74
N GLU A 155 -7.44 -9.99 22.39
CA GLU A 155 -6.73 -9.77 23.67
C GLU A 155 -5.32 -9.26 23.40
N THR A 156 -4.94 -8.22 24.10
CA THR A 156 -3.59 -7.66 24.04
C THR A 156 -2.94 -7.66 25.44
N ASP A 157 -1.64 -7.90 25.51
CA ASP A 157 -0.93 -8.00 26.79
C ASP A 157 -0.86 -6.66 27.56
N ILE A 158 -0.94 -5.52 26.85
CA ILE A 158 -0.75 -4.19 27.44
C ILE A 158 -2.09 -3.46 27.63
N TYR A 159 -2.99 -3.55 26.65
CA TYR A 159 -4.25 -2.78 26.65
C TYR A 159 -5.48 -3.62 27.02
N GLY A 160 -5.28 -4.96 27.27
CA GLY A 160 -6.40 -5.87 27.48
C GLY A 160 -7.22 -6.07 26.18
N PRO A 161 -8.55 -6.26 26.31
CA PRO A 161 -9.42 -6.47 25.15
C PRO A 161 -9.53 -5.21 24.28
N VAL A 162 -9.25 -5.35 22.98
CA VAL A 162 -9.35 -4.29 21.96
C VAL A 162 -10.35 -4.73 20.90
N THR A 163 -11.25 -3.82 20.53
CA THR A 163 -12.21 -4.06 19.45
C THR A 163 -11.64 -3.59 18.13
N VAL A 164 -11.57 -4.48 17.15
CA VAL A 164 -11.01 -4.23 15.82
C VAL A 164 -12.03 -4.55 14.73
N ASP A 165 -12.00 -3.79 13.65
CA ASP A 165 -12.57 -4.20 12.36
C ASP A 165 -11.45 -4.74 11.49
N ILE A 166 -11.75 -5.70 10.60
CA ILE A 166 -10.80 -6.22 9.63
C ILE A 166 -11.39 -6.05 8.24
N GLY A 167 -10.70 -5.28 7.41
CA GLY A 167 -11.07 -5.00 6.03
C GLY A 167 -10.01 -5.47 5.05
N TYR A 168 -10.43 -5.83 3.84
CA TYR A 168 -9.59 -6.13 2.69
C TYR A 168 -9.74 -5.02 1.64
N GLY A 169 -8.60 -4.47 1.19
CA GLY A 169 -8.52 -3.45 0.15
C GLY A 169 -7.37 -3.72 -0.82
N GLY A 170 -7.17 -5.00 -1.19
CA GLY A 170 -5.99 -5.51 -1.90
C GLY A 170 -4.91 -6.04 -0.94
N ALA A 171 -5.05 -5.72 0.34
CA ALA A 171 -4.35 -6.31 1.49
C ALA A 171 -5.29 -6.26 2.70
N PHE A 172 -5.06 -7.12 3.71
CA PHE A 172 -5.84 -7.10 4.94
C PHE A 172 -5.28 -6.11 5.94
N TYR A 173 -6.16 -5.33 6.56
CA TYR A 173 -5.85 -4.38 7.62
C TYR A 173 -6.75 -4.59 8.83
N ALA A 174 -6.17 -4.50 10.02
CA ALA A 174 -6.93 -4.23 11.24
C ALA A 174 -7.17 -2.72 11.34
N VAL A 175 -8.39 -2.29 11.61
CA VAL A 175 -8.78 -0.89 11.73
C VAL A 175 -9.32 -0.64 13.13
N VAL A 176 -8.72 0.30 13.84
CA VAL A 176 -8.98 0.53 15.27
C VAL A 176 -8.98 2.04 15.57
N PRO A 177 -9.97 2.58 16.29
CA PRO A 177 -9.90 3.93 16.80
C PRO A 177 -8.77 4.09 17.83
N ALA A 178 -7.89 5.08 17.64
CA ALA A 178 -6.72 5.33 18.51
C ALA A 178 -7.09 5.63 19.97
N ASN A 179 -8.31 6.15 20.20
CA ASN A 179 -8.79 6.48 21.55
C ASN A 179 -8.97 5.24 22.43
N GLN A 180 -9.04 4.00 21.89
CA GLN A 180 -9.03 2.78 22.70
C GLN A 180 -7.72 2.62 23.48
N PHE A 181 -6.66 3.29 23.05
CA PHE A 181 -5.32 3.30 23.68
C PHE A 181 -5.05 4.60 24.45
N GLY A 182 -6.04 5.51 24.56
CA GLY A 182 -5.84 6.86 25.11
C GLY A 182 -4.99 7.75 24.18
N LEU A 183 -4.91 7.41 22.89
CA LEU A 183 -4.11 8.12 21.88
C LEU A 183 -5.01 8.90 20.91
N ASP A 184 -4.41 9.90 20.25
CA ASP A 184 -5.01 10.71 19.20
C ASP A 184 -4.05 10.73 18.00
N VAL A 185 -4.54 10.40 16.80
CA VAL A 185 -3.70 10.25 15.59
C VAL A 185 -3.04 11.54 15.11
N ARG A 186 -3.53 12.70 15.54
CA ARG A 186 -2.99 14.02 15.16
C ARG A 186 -2.02 14.60 16.19
N THR A 187 -2.17 14.25 17.47
CA THR A 187 -1.45 14.93 18.56
C THR A 187 -0.53 14.02 19.37
N SER A 188 -0.75 12.71 19.37
CA SER A 188 0.13 11.76 20.06
C SER A 188 1.45 11.60 19.30
N ARG A 189 2.50 11.23 20.03
CA ARG A 189 3.80 10.94 19.42
C ARG A 189 3.67 9.75 18.48
N THR A 190 4.29 9.84 17.30
CA THR A 190 4.28 8.76 16.29
C THR A 190 4.73 7.42 16.89
N ARG A 191 5.74 7.42 17.74
CA ARG A 191 6.21 6.19 18.41
C ARG A 191 5.12 5.49 19.22
N ASP A 192 4.33 6.24 19.98
CA ASP A 192 3.26 5.69 20.83
C ASP A 192 2.16 5.05 19.95
N LEU A 193 1.86 5.69 18.81
CA LEU A 193 0.93 5.16 17.81
C LEU A 193 1.47 3.89 17.14
N VAL A 194 2.77 3.85 16.81
CA VAL A 194 3.44 2.68 16.23
C VAL A 194 3.41 1.50 17.20
N ASP A 195 3.75 1.74 18.48
CA ASP A 195 3.76 0.69 19.51
C ASP A 195 2.34 0.10 19.69
N ALA A 196 1.31 0.95 19.78
CA ALA A 196 -0.07 0.49 19.90
C ALA A 196 -0.54 -0.31 18.67
N ALA A 197 -0.26 0.17 17.48
CA ALA A 197 -0.61 -0.52 16.23
C ALA A 197 0.10 -1.87 16.10
N SER A 198 1.38 -1.96 16.47
CA SER A 198 2.18 -3.18 16.44
C SER A 198 1.64 -4.24 17.40
N ILE A 199 1.20 -3.84 18.59
CA ILE A 199 0.56 -4.73 19.57
C ILE A 199 -0.73 -5.32 18.99
N VAL A 200 -1.57 -4.49 18.36
CA VAL A 200 -2.80 -4.97 17.69
C VAL A 200 -2.47 -5.91 16.54
N THR A 201 -1.47 -5.57 15.72
CA THR A 201 -1.03 -6.42 14.61
C THR A 201 -0.61 -7.81 15.11
N ALA A 202 0.18 -7.88 16.17
CA ALA A 202 0.63 -9.14 16.78
C ALA A 202 -0.58 -9.95 17.31
N ALA A 203 -1.50 -9.29 18.02
CA ALA A 203 -2.68 -9.95 18.58
C ALA A 203 -3.60 -10.51 17.48
N VAL A 204 -3.87 -9.74 16.42
CA VAL A 204 -4.71 -10.17 15.29
C VAL A 204 -4.08 -11.32 14.53
N LYS A 205 -2.76 -11.27 14.24
CA LYS A 205 -2.04 -12.36 13.55
C LYS A 205 -2.19 -13.72 14.26
N VAL A 206 -2.27 -13.72 15.60
CA VAL A 206 -2.40 -14.95 16.40
C VAL A 206 -3.86 -15.39 16.57
N GLN A 207 -4.77 -14.44 16.75
CA GLN A 207 -6.13 -14.75 17.21
C GLN A 207 -7.18 -14.78 16.09
N VAL A 208 -6.85 -14.25 14.90
CA VAL A 208 -7.82 -14.18 13.79
C VAL A 208 -7.25 -14.90 12.57
N PRO A 209 -7.76 -16.12 12.26
CA PRO A 209 -7.38 -16.80 11.04
C PRO A 209 -7.98 -16.04 9.83
N LEU A 210 -7.12 -15.41 9.03
CA LEU A 210 -7.52 -14.74 7.81
C LEU A 210 -7.64 -15.75 6.67
N ALA A 211 -8.62 -15.53 5.78
CA ALA A 211 -8.80 -16.29 4.56
C ALA A 211 -9.23 -15.33 3.43
N HIS A 212 -8.68 -15.53 2.25
CA HIS A 212 -9.12 -14.82 1.05
C HIS A 212 -9.85 -15.78 0.12
N PRO A 213 -11.04 -15.42 -0.43
CA PRO A 213 -11.85 -16.36 -1.23
C PRO A 213 -11.13 -16.96 -2.44
N ASP A 214 -10.23 -16.17 -3.05
CA ASP A 214 -9.66 -16.55 -4.34
C ASP A 214 -8.25 -17.16 -4.22
N ASN A 215 -7.45 -16.77 -3.19
CA ASN A 215 -6.06 -17.21 -3.10
C ASN A 215 -5.47 -17.05 -1.68
N ASP A 216 -4.88 -18.12 -1.17
CA ASP A 216 -4.24 -18.16 0.14
C ASP A 216 -3.00 -17.23 0.24
N ASP A 217 -2.32 -16.93 -0.87
CA ASP A 217 -1.20 -15.97 -0.91
C ASP A 217 -1.62 -14.54 -0.53
N LEU A 218 -2.93 -14.24 -0.55
CA LEU A 218 -3.51 -12.95 -0.16
C LEU A 218 -4.00 -12.95 1.30
N ALA A 219 -4.02 -14.11 1.98
CA ALA A 219 -4.62 -14.32 3.28
C ALA A 219 -3.68 -14.01 4.44
N PHE A 220 -3.12 -12.79 4.51
CA PHE A 220 -2.27 -12.35 5.62
C PHE A 220 -2.58 -10.91 6.05
N LEU A 221 -2.41 -10.64 7.34
CA LEU A 221 -2.54 -9.28 7.86
C LEU A 221 -1.33 -8.44 7.46
N TYR A 222 -1.56 -7.36 6.73
CA TYR A 222 -0.50 -6.46 6.28
C TYR A 222 -0.11 -5.45 7.36
N GLY A 223 -1.09 -4.95 8.11
CA GLY A 223 -0.83 -4.00 9.19
C GLY A 223 -2.09 -3.54 9.92
N THR A 224 -1.90 -2.56 10.79
CA THR A 224 -2.96 -1.94 11.57
C THR A 224 -3.08 -0.46 11.23
N ILE A 225 -4.30 -0.01 11.02
CA ILE A 225 -4.66 1.40 10.80
C ILE A 225 -5.31 1.92 12.08
N LEU A 226 -4.64 2.84 12.77
CA LEU A 226 -5.26 3.61 13.84
C LEU A 226 -5.97 4.83 13.26
N THR A 227 -7.23 5.03 13.65
CA THR A 227 -8.08 6.11 13.13
C THR A 227 -8.46 7.11 14.22
N ASP A 228 -8.96 8.28 13.81
CA ASP A 228 -9.54 9.28 14.72
C ASP A 228 -10.97 8.90 15.18
N GLY A 229 -11.47 7.71 14.84
CA GLY A 229 -12.79 7.22 15.19
C GLY A 229 -13.96 7.91 14.45
N LYS A 230 -13.67 8.79 13.49
CA LYS A 230 -14.70 9.53 12.73
C LYS A 230 -15.07 8.80 11.45
N ASP A 231 -15.65 7.60 11.56
CA ASP A 231 -15.99 6.79 10.38
C ASP A 231 -17.29 7.20 9.68
N ALA A 232 -18.22 7.87 10.39
CA ALA A 232 -19.40 8.43 9.76
C ALA A 232 -19.01 9.54 8.76
N PHE A 233 -19.75 9.63 7.65
CA PHE A 233 -19.47 10.63 6.63
C PHE A 233 -19.58 12.05 7.17
N THR A 234 -18.58 12.85 6.85
CA THR A 234 -18.54 14.30 7.06
C THR A 234 -17.74 14.95 5.93
N ASN A 235 -17.92 16.25 5.72
CA ASN A 235 -17.11 17.01 4.76
C ASN A 235 -15.68 17.32 5.27
N THR A 236 -15.41 17.05 6.55
CA THR A 236 -14.06 17.21 7.12
C THR A 236 -13.27 15.91 6.97
N PRO A 237 -11.95 15.98 6.73
CA PRO A 237 -11.12 14.80 6.62
C PRO A 237 -11.15 13.95 7.90
N THR A 238 -11.17 12.62 7.73
CA THR A 238 -10.87 11.66 8.79
C THR A 238 -9.40 11.31 8.77
N ALA A 239 -8.76 11.29 9.94
CA ALA A 239 -7.33 11.04 10.03
C ALA A 239 -7.02 9.57 10.36
N ASN A 240 -5.87 9.11 9.87
CA ASN A 240 -5.31 7.83 10.24
C ASN A 240 -3.77 7.80 10.19
N ILE A 241 -3.21 6.83 10.88
CA ILE A 241 -1.85 6.33 10.70
C ILE A 241 -1.93 4.84 10.36
N CYS A 242 -1.23 4.40 9.34
CA CYS A 242 -1.05 3.00 9.02
C CYS A 242 0.34 2.55 9.44
N VAL A 243 0.39 1.49 10.24
CA VAL A 243 1.61 0.81 10.64
C VAL A 243 1.56 -0.60 10.06
N PHE A 244 2.49 -0.92 9.18
CA PHE A 244 2.48 -2.15 8.40
C PHE A 244 3.85 -2.84 8.40
N ALA A 245 3.92 -4.02 7.83
CA ALA A 245 5.15 -4.81 7.76
C ALA A 245 5.83 -4.94 9.14
N ASP A 246 7.13 -4.76 9.25
CA ASP A 246 7.82 -4.66 10.54
C ASP A 246 7.75 -3.21 11.07
N ALA A 247 6.57 -2.81 11.55
CA ALA A 247 6.25 -1.51 12.17
C ALA A 247 6.67 -0.28 11.34
N GLN A 248 6.64 -0.40 10.01
CA GLN A 248 6.85 0.68 9.06
C GLN A 248 5.65 1.62 9.09
N VAL A 249 5.89 2.92 9.07
CA VAL A 249 4.85 3.96 9.03
C VAL A 249 4.62 4.43 7.61
N ASP A 250 3.38 4.32 7.12
CA ASP A 250 2.96 4.97 5.88
C ASP A 250 2.75 6.47 6.13
N ARG A 251 3.48 7.32 5.39
CA ARG A 251 3.34 8.78 5.43
C ARG A 251 2.10 9.25 4.67
N SER A 252 1.61 8.45 3.72
CA SER A 252 0.38 8.72 2.98
C SER A 252 -0.86 8.30 3.78
N PRO A 253 -2.07 8.64 3.33
CA PRO A 253 -3.30 8.09 3.91
C PRO A 253 -3.47 6.57 3.74
N THR A 254 -2.57 5.89 3.04
CA THR A 254 -2.57 4.46 2.71
C THR A 254 -3.68 4.09 1.72
N GLY A 255 -3.41 4.10 0.43
CA GLY A 255 -4.46 3.91 -0.61
C GLY A 255 -5.24 2.61 -0.46
N SER A 256 -4.58 1.45 -0.26
CA SER A 256 -5.24 0.17 0.03
C SER A 256 -5.94 0.15 1.40
N GLY A 257 -5.42 0.90 2.37
CA GLY A 257 -6.06 1.12 3.66
C GLY A 257 -7.32 1.99 3.56
N VAL A 258 -7.28 3.07 2.75
CA VAL A 258 -8.47 3.87 2.40
C VAL A 258 -9.53 2.97 1.76
N THR A 259 -9.12 2.11 0.82
CA THR A 259 -9.99 1.13 0.17
C THR A 259 -10.66 0.20 1.21
N ALA A 260 -9.90 -0.38 2.13
CA ALA A 260 -10.43 -1.23 3.20
C ALA A 260 -11.37 -0.46 4.14
N ARG A 261 -11.02 0.79 4.51
CA ARG A 261 -11.87 1.65 5.35
C ARG A 261 -13.18 2.01 4.68
N VAL A 262 -13.16 2.37 3.40
CA VAL A 262 -14.38 2.67 2.62
C VAL A 262 -15.29 1.45 2.55
N ALA A 263 -14.74 0.24 2.31
CA ALA A 263 -15.52 -1.00 2.33
C ALA A 263 -16.15 -1.28 3.70
N LEU A 264 -15.43 -1.06 4.80
CA LEU A 264 -15.95 -1.17 6.17
C LEU A 264 -17.05 -0.14 6.45
N GLN A 265 -16.82 1.14 6.07
CA GLN A 265 -17.77 2.23 6.25
C GLN A 265 -19.05 1.99 5.42
N HIS A 266 -18.91 1.55 4.15
CA HIS A 266 -20.06 1.20 3.31
C HIS A 266 -20.85 0.01 3.91
N ARG A 267 -20.16 -1.02 4.39
CA ARG A 267 -20.81 -2.18 5.04
C ARG A 267 -21.56 -1.80 6.32
N ARG A 268 -21.14 -0.72 7.00
CA ARG A 268 -21.83 -0.13 8.15
C ARG A 268 -22.88 0.93 7.76
N ARG A 269 -23.07 1.21 6.47
CA ARG A 269 -23.97 2.26 5.93
C ARG A 269 -23.59 3.68 6.40
N LEU A 270 -22.29 3.92 6.58
CA LEU A 270 -21.74 5.22 6.98
C LEU A 270 -21.31 6.08 5.79
N ILE A 271 -21.21 5.47 4.59
CA ILE A 271 -20.90 6.12 3.32
C ILE A 271 -21.78 5.48 2.23
N ALA A 272 -22.32 6.29 1.33
CA ALA A 272 -23.08 5.85 0.17
C ALA A 272 -22.18 5.64 -1.05
N VAL A 273 -22.71 4.99 -2.10
CA VAL A 273 -22.07 4.90 -3.42
C VAL A 273 -21.86 6.32 -3.98
N GLU A 274 -20.74 6.55 -4.64
CA GLU A 274 -20.29 7.83 -5.22
C GLU A 274 -20.12 8.99 -4.21
N GLN A 275 -20.24 8.71 -2.91
CA GLN A 275 -20.00 9.73 -1.89
C GLN A 275 -18.49 9.83 -1.60
N VAL A 276 -17.90 10.96 -2.03
CA VAL A 276 -16.45 11.21 -1.88
C VAL A 276 -16.12 11.58 -0.43
N ARG A 277 -15.18 10.85 0.17
CA ARG A 277 -14.65 11.13 1.50
C ARG A 277 -13.16 11.44 1.44
N THR A 278 -12.72 12.39 2.27
CA THR A 278 -11.30 12.76 2.39
C THR A 278 -10.66 12.07 3.60
N PHE A 279 -9.47 11.51 3.37
CA PHE A 279 -8.64 10.83 4.35
C PHE A 279 -7.32 11.59 4.51
N GLU A 280 -6.92 11.84 5.75
CA GLU A 280 -5.73 12.60 6.11
C GLU A 280 -4.71 11.69 6.79
N SER A 281 -3.45 11.79 6.37
CA SER A 281 -2.34 11.06 6.98
C SER A 281 -1.66 11.86 8.11
N VAL A 282 -0.68 11.22 8.76
CA VAL A 282 0.17 11.84 9.79
C VAL A 282 1.02 13.00 9.25
N THR A 283 1.23 13.10 7.94
CA THR A 283 1.93 14.24 7.30
C THR A 283 0.99 15.37 6.92
N GLY A 284 -0.33 15.22 7.10
CA GLY A 284 -1.36 16.11 6.60
C GLY A 284 -1.67 15.93 5.11
N ALA A 285 -1.09 14.93 4.44
CA ALA A 285 -1.42 14.61 3.06
C ALA A 285 -2.84 14.04 2.96
N LEU A 286 -3.50 14.33 1.85
CA LEU A 286 -4.90 13.99 1.62
C LEU A 286 -5.04 13.02 0.45
N PHE A 287 -5.85 11.97 0.65
CA PHE A 287 -6.44 11.18 -0.42
C PHE A 287 -7.95 11.34 -0.37
N THR A 288 -8.61 11.13 -1.52
CA THR A 288 -10.04 10.91 -1.54
C THR A 288 -10.35 9.45 -1.78
N GLY A 289 -11.48 8.99 -1.28
CA GLY A 289 -11.99 7.64 -1.50
C GLY A 289 -13.50 7.64 -1.63
N GLN A 290 -14.02 6.86 -2.58
CA GLN A 290 -15.45 6.66 -2.77
C GLN A 290 -15.76 5.24 -3.21
N VAL A 291 -16.95 4.75 -2.90
CA VAL A 291 -17.45 3.51 -3.48
C VAL A 291 -17.79 3.77 -4.94
N ALA A 292 -17.13 3.08 -5.86
CA ALA A 292 -17.42 3.16 -7.28
C ALA A 292 -18.58 2.21 -7.64
N THR A 293 -18.48 0.93 -7.28
CA THR A 293 -19.52 -0.06 -7.57
C THR A 293 -19.70 -1.04 -6.41
N GLU A 294 -20.91 -1.59 -6.27
CA GLU A 294 -21.19 -2.73 -5.41
C GLU A 294 -20.93 -4.04 -6.18
N THR A 295 -20.30 -5.02 -5.54
CA THR A 295 -19.94 -6.31 -6.11
C THR A 295 -19.87 -7.39 -5.05
N THR A 296 -19.25 -8.52 -5.36
CA THR A 296 -18.98 -9.62 -4.43
C THR A 296 -17.55 -10.13 -4.58
N CYS A 297 -16.97 -10.65 -3.48
CA CYS A 297 -15.73 -11.41 -3.50
C CYS A 297 -15.99 -12.71 -2.73
N GLY A 298 -16.09 -13.85 -3.46
CA GLY A 298 -16.61 -15.09 -2.89
C GLY A 298 -17.98 -14.88 -2.23
N ASN A 299 -18.08 -15.18 -0.95
CA ASN A 299 -19.32 -15.00 -0.16
C ASN A 299 -19.42 -13.61 0.52
N PHE A 300 -18.44 -12.73 0.34
CA PHE A 300 -18.45 -11.40 0.94
C PHE A 300 -19.15 -10.40 0.02
N PRO A 301 -20.13 -9.63 0.53
CA PRO A 301 -20.52 -8.38 -0.12
C PRO A 301 -19.30 -7.47 -0.20
N ALA A 302 -18.97 -7.02 -1.40
CA ALA A 302 -17.78 -6.23 -1.68
C ALA A 302 -18.13 -4.97 -2.46
N VAL A 303 -17.17 -4.06 -2.56
CA VAL A 303 -17.24 -2.86 -3.37
C VAL A 303 -15.95 -2.69 -4.15
N THR A 304 -15.99 -2.05 -5.32
CA THR A 304 -14.81 -1.42 -5.86
C THR A 304 -14.74 0.01 -5.31
N VAL A 305 -13.53 0.48 -5.04
CA VAL A 305 -13.28 1.79 -4.44
C VAL A 305 -12.37 2.58 -5.35
N GLU A 306 -12.79 3.80 -5.69
CA GLU A 306 -11.92 4.75 -6.35
C GLU A 306 -11.16 5.56 -5.29
N VAL A 307 -9.82 5.59 -5.41
CA VAL A 307 -8.94 6.35 -4.52
C VAL A 307 -8.10 7.30 -5.35
N SER A 308 -8.02 8.58 -4.95
CA SER A 308 -7.25 9.60 -5.66
C SER A 308 -6.18 10.26 -4.80
N GLY A 309 -5.08 10.63 -5.46
CA GLY A 309 -3.97 11.35 -4.84
C GLY A 309 -3.01 11.93 -5.87
N MET A 310 -1.98 12.63 -5.39
CA MET A 310 -0.92 13.22 -6.22
C MET A 310 0.43 12.58 -5.90
N ALA A 311 1.24 12.33 -6.92
CA ALA A 311 2.60 11.84 -6.78
C ALA A 311 3.60 12.81 -7.41
N TYR A 312 4.84 12.79 -6.91
CA TYR A 312 5.90 13.70 -7.34
C TYR A 312 7.23 12.94 -7.44
N PHE A 313 8.04 13.27 -8.44
CA PHE A 313 9.41 12.79 -8.56
C PHE A 313 10.30 13.46 -7.50
N THR A 314 11.24 12.70 -6.96
CA THR A 314 12.20 13.18 -5.96
C THR A 314 13.64 13.08 -6.42
N GLY A 315 13.94 12.16 -7.33
CA GLY A 315 15.29 12.01 -7.86
C GLY A 315 15.53 10.70 -8.58
N GLU A 316 16.78 10.53 -9.01
CA GLU A 316 17.29 9.31 -9.64
C GLU A 316 18.56 8.87 -8.90
N SER A 317 18.80 7.59 -8.80
CA SER A 317 19.97 7.04 -8.14
C SER A 317 20.58 5.87 -8.90
N THR A 318 21.90 5.76 -8.83
CA THR A 318 22.65 4.57 -9.23
C THR A 318 23.36 4.03 -8.01
N PHE A 319 22.95 2.85 -7.56
CA PHE A 319 23.51 2.19 -6.39
C PHE A 319 24.56 1.16 -6.80
N TYR A 320 25.63 1.11 -6.04
CA TYR A 320 26.76 0.18 -6.21
C TYR A 320 26.95 -0.65 -4.94
N LEU A 321 27.42 -1.89 -5.12
CA LEU A 321 27.96 -2.72 -4.04
C LEU A 321 29.40 -3.04 -4.40
N GLU A 322 30.34 -2.59 -3.57
CA GLU A 322 31.76 -2.94 -3.69
C GLU A 322 32.02 -4.32 -3.10
N ASP A 323 32.99 -5.05 -3.68
CA ASP A 323 33.22 -6.47 -3.32
C ASP A 323 33.72 -6.66 -1.89
N ASP A 324 34.33 -5.66 -1.26
CA ASP A 324 34.86 -5.65 0.10
C ASP A 324 33.93 -4.96 1.13
N ASP A 325 32.75 -4.46 0.71
CA ASP A 325 31.77 -3.88 1.62
C ASP A 325 30.96 -4.96 2.34
N THR A 326 31.38 -5.30 3.55
CA THR A 326 30.80 -6.39 4.35
C THR A 326 29.39 -6.11 4.88
N ILE A 327 28.96 -4.86 4.93
CA ILE A 327 27.63 -4.44 5.37
C ILE A 327 26.79 -3.86 4.21
N GLY A 328 27.35 -3.79 3.02
CA GLY A 328 26.75 -3.15 1.85
C GLY A 328 25.49 -3.81 1.33
N MET A 329 25.16 -5.03 1.76
CA MET A 329 23.87 -5.67 1.44
C MET A 329 22.69 -5.07 2.20
N GLY A 330 22.96 -4.18 3.16
CA GLY A 330 21.94 -3.44 3.89
C GLY A 330 21.69 -3.94 5.31
N PHE A 331 21.36 -3.00 6.17
CA PHE A 331 21.00 -3.21 7.57
C PHE A 331 19.86 -2.24 7.95
N LEU A 332 19.17 -2.51 9.05
CA LEU A 332 18.19 -1.60 9.64
C LEU A 332 18.58 -1.29 11.08
N MET A 333 18.47 -0.01 11.43
CA MET A 333 18.59 0.47 12.81
C MET A 333 17.26 1.10 13.25
N ARG A 334 16.86 0.80 14.49
CA ARG A 334 15.71 1.40 15.17
C ARG A 334 16.15 2.31 16.28
#